data_4fa41eba12c610492eb37341153ee1ae
#
_entry.id   4fa41eba12c610492eb37341153ee1ae
#
_cell.length_a   1.000
_cell.length_b   1.000
_cell.length_c   1.000
_cell.angle_alpha   90.00
_cell.angle_beta   90.00
_cell.angle_gamma   90.00
#
_symmetry.space_group_name_H-M   'P 1'
#
loop_
_entity.id
_entity.type
_entity.pdbx_description
1 polymer ?
#
loop_
_entity_poly.entity_id
_entity_poly.type
_entity_poly.pdbx_seq_one_letter_code
_entity_poly.pdbx_strand_id
1 'polypeptide(L)'
;MSTESMTRTGAAVPQAAADGVTNPKGIGLFRMVTTVITLIVGAGVFSLSGDAAAGGASGWAILTAWGISAIGVFCLVMTFFALSRVKPDLKGGIYTYAATGFGDFLGFNSAWGYWISALLCTVSFSALLFGALSYFFPIFGNGTNLYAVIGASCIIWFYAFLVSRGISEVTLINAVITISKFVPLLIGIIAIIFIGAFKPDIFIAK
;
A
#
# COMPACT_ATOMS: atom_id res chain seq x y z
N MET A 1 -30.94 -29.01 -41.94
CA MET A 1 -29.50 -29.21 -41.73
C MET A 1 -29.05 -28.12 -40.75
N SER A 2 -28.90 -28.56 -39.51
CA SER A 2 -28.78 -27.72 -38.30
C SER A 2 -27.38 -27.16 -38.16
N THR A 3 -27.24 -25.87 -38.00
CA THR A 3 -26.01 -25.23 -37.55
C THR A 3 -26.10 -25.00 -36.04
N GLU A 4 -25.47 -25.89 -35.28
CA GLU A 4 -25.30 -25.78 -33.85
C GLU A 4 -24.40 -24.61 -33.50
N SER A 5 -24.96 -23.72 -32.67
CA SER A 5 -24.28 -22.61 -32.04
C SER A 5 -23.26 -23.15 -31.02
N MET A 6 -21.98 -22.99 -31.25
CA MET A 6 -20.94 -23.14 -30.23
C MET A 6 -21.09 -22.09 -29.16
N THR A 7 -21.74 -22.42 -28.07
CA THR A 7 -21.77 -21.66 -26.82
C THR A 7 -20.36 -21.70 -26.21
N ARG A 8 -19.63 -20.61 -26.32
CA ARG A 8 -18.38 -20.40 -25.57
C ARG A 8 -18.70 -20.40 -24.07
N THR A 9 -18.31 -21.45 -23.39
CA THR A 9 -18.29 -21.53 -21.94
C THR A 9 -17.20 -20.57 -21.43
N GLY A 10 -17.58 -19.32 -21.18
CA GLY A 10 -16.75 -18.39 -20.41
C GLY A 10 -16.63 -18.92 -19.00
N ALA A 11 -15.43 -19.26 -18.58
CA ALA A 11 -15.13 -19.62 -17.20
C ALA A 11 -15.63 -18.48 -16.30
N ALA A 12 -16.71 -18.74 -15.56
CA ALA A 12 -17.24 -17.82 -14.55
C ALA A 12 -16.20 -17.65 -13.46
N VAL A 13 -15.61 -16.48 -13.38
CA VAL A 13 -14.83 -16.05 -12.22
C VAL A 13 -15.76 -16.15 -11.00
N PRO A 14 -15.36 -16.81 -9.91
CA PRO A 14 -16.21 -16.94 -8.74
C PRO A 14 -16.68 -15.57 -8.24
N GLN A 15 -17.95 -15.31 -8.34
CA GLN A 15 -18.63 -14.09 -7.91
C GLN A 15 -18.57 -13.85 -6.38
N ALA A 16 -18.06 -14.83 -5.64
CA ALA A 16 -17.98 -14.81 -4.18
C ALA A 16 -17.09 -13.67 -3.59
N ALA A 17 -16.27 -13.00 -4.41
CA ALA A 17 -15.50 -11.86 -3.94
C ALA A 17 -16.23 -10.50 -4.11
N ALA A 18 -17.34 -10.49 -4.84
CA ALA A 18 -18.13 -9.27 -5.10
C ALA A 18 -19.31 -9.10 -4.15
N ASP A 19 -19.78 -10.17 -3.51
CA ASP A 19 -21.01 -10.19 -2.71
C ASP A 19 -20.82 -9.72 -1.25
N GLY A 20 -19.61 -9.35 -0.86
CA GLY A 20 -19.31 -8.85 0.51
C GLY A 20 -19.66 -7.39 0.75
N VAL A 21 -20.20 -6.64 -0.21
CA VAL A 21 -20.54 -5.22 -0.06
C VAL A 21 -21.98 -4.95 -0.44
N THR A 22 -22.91 -5.61 0.23
CA THR A 22 -24.33 -5.23 0.21
C THR A 22 -24.63 -4.26 1.33
N ASN A 23 -24.16 -3.02 1.21
CA ASN A 23 -24.70 -1.91 1.97
C ASN A 23 -25.11 -0.81 0.98
N PRO A 24 -26.42 -0.52 0.80
CA PRO A 24 -26.90 0.49 -0.14
C PRO A 24 -26.56 1.93 0.25
N LYS A 25 -25.91 2.13 1.39
CA LYS A 25 -25.33 3.42 1.76
C LYS A 25 -23.88 3.43 1.29
N GLY A 26 -23.63 4.04 0.13
CA GLY A 26 -22.28 4.21 -0.43
C GLY A 26 -21.30 4.72 0.64
N ILE A 27 -20.06 4.24 0.58
CA ILE A 27 -18.98 4.70 1.46
C ILE A 27 -18.82 6.21 1.22
N GLY A 28 -19.07 7.01 2.26
CA GLY A 28 -18.97 8.47 2.14
C GLY A 28 -17.58 8.90 1.65
N LEU A 29 -17.51 10.00 0.90
CA LEU A 29 -16.27 10.52 0.31
C LEU A 29 -15.14 10.63 1.34
N PHE A 30 -15.43 11.12 2.54
CA PHE A 30 -14.45 11.24 3.62
C PHE A 30 -13.81 9.88 3.99
N ARG A 31 -14.63 8.85 4.11
CA ARG A 31 -14.19 7.50 4.45
C ARG A 31 -13.32 6.90 3.34
N MET A 32 -13.68 7.16 2.10
CA MET A 32 -12.94 6.74 0.91
C MET A 32 -11.57 7.42 0.85
N VAL A 33 -11.53 8.74 1.02
CA VAL A 33 -10.29 9.53 1.02
C VAL A 33 -9.36 9.10 2.16
N THR A 34 -9.89 8.92 3.38
CA THR A 34 -9.11 8.46 4.53
C THR A 34 -8.49 7.09 4.29
N THR A 35 -9.25 6.15 3.69
CA THR A 35 -8.74 4.83 3.35
C THR A 35 -7.60 4.91 2.34
N VAL A 36 -7.75 5.70 1.28
CA VAL A 36 -6.71 5.90 0.26
C VAL A 36 -5.45 6.51 0.87
N ILE A 37 -5.59 7.55 1.69
CA ILE A 37 -4.46 8.18 2.38
C ILE A 37 -3.74 7.16 3.28
N THR A 38 -4.50 6.34 4.04
CA THR A 38 -3.91 5.31 4.91
C THR A 38 -3.13 4.26 4.13
N LEU A 39 -3.59 3.88 2.94
CA LEU A 39 -2.89 2.92 2.07
C LEU A 39 -1.62 3.52 1.46
N ILE A 40 -1.65 4.81 1.09
CA ILE A 40 -0.51 5.50 0.47
C ILE A 40 0.57 5.83 1.52
N VAL A 41 0.17 6.34 2.69
CA VAL A 41 1.11 6.67 3.79
C VAL A 41 1.50 5.39 4.52
N GLY A 42 2.44 4.67 3.94
CA GLY A 42 3.02 3.45 4.50
C GLY A 42 4.29 3.73 5.33
N ALA A 43 4.93 2.66 5.79
CA ALA A 43 6.18 2.73 6.55
C ALA A 43 7.33 3.39 5.78
N GLY A 44 7.33 3.32 4.44
CA GLY A 44 8.34 3.95 3.60
C GLY A 44 8.44 5.47 3.76
N VAL A 45 7.37 6.16 4.11
CA VAL A 45 7.42 7.61 4.37
C VAL A 45 8.34 7.94 5.55
N PHE A 46 8.42 7.02 6.53
CA PHE A 46 9.23 7.22 7.73
C PHE A 46 10.67 6.74 7.57
N SER A 47 10.94 5.73 6.76
CA SER A 47 12.25 5.09 6.66
C SER A 47 13.05 5.51 5.42
N LEU A 48 12.44 5.58 4.23
CA LEU A 48 13.15 5.74 2.96
C LEU A 48 14.07 6.96 2.90
N SER A 49 13.62 8.11 3.39
CA SER A 49 14.43 9.33 3.37
C SER A 49 15.59 9.22 4.36
N GLY A 50 15.37 8.62 5.53
CA GLY A 50 16.39 8.36 6.53
C GLY A 50 17.44 7.36 6.05
N ASP A 51 17.00 6.26 5.45
CA ASP A 51 17.87 5.21 4.90
C ASP A 51 18.71 5.76 3.73
N ALA A 52 18.13 6.57 2.85
CA ALA A 52 18.85 7.22 1.77
C ALA A 52 19.92 8.20 2.30
N ALA A 53 19.59 8.99 3.32
CA ALA A 53 20.53 9.89 3.97
C ALA A 53 21.64 9.13 4.70
N ALA A 54 21.33 8.04 5.38
CA ALA A 54 22.31 7.14 5.99
C ALA A 54 23.24 6.49 4.96
N GLY A 55 22.72 6.18 3.76
CA GLY A 55 23.48 5.72 2.60
C GLY A 55 24.34 6.80 1.92
N GLY A 56 24.34 8.05 2.42
CA GLY A 56 25.15 9.16 1.91
C GLY A 56 24.48 10.00 0.83
N ALA A 57 23.18 9.82 0.57
CA ALA A 57 22.47 10.66 -0.38
C ALA A 57 22.34 12.10 0.14
N SER A 58 22.59 13.08 -0.75
CA SER A 58 22.38 14.49 -0.43
C SER A 58 20.90 14.83 -0.30
N GLY A 59 20.58 15.87 0.47
CA GLY A 59 19.21 16.37 0.62
C GLY A 59 18.56 16.71 -0.73
N TRP A 60 19.31 17.29 -1.66
CA TRP A 60 18.85 17.59 -3.01
C TRP A 60 18.56 16.35 -3.84
N ALA A 61 19.39 15.32 -3.73
CA ALA A 61 19.16 14.04 -4.42
C ALA A 61 17.85 13.37 -3.93
N ILE A 62 17.60 13.41 -2.63
CA ILE A 62 16.36 12.89 -2.04
C ILE A 62 15.15 13.69 -2.55
N LEU A 63 15.21 15.03 -2.55
CA LEU A 63 14.10 15.86 -3.02
C LEU A 63 13.84 15.68 -4.52
N THR A 64 14.89 15.59 -5.34
CA THR A 64 14.72 15.35 -6.78
C THR A 64 14.13 13.97 -7.05
N ALA A 65 14.54 12.93 -6.33
CA ALA A 65 13.97 11.59 -6.44
C ALA A 65 12.47 11.59 -6.06
N TRP A 66 12.09 12.26 -4.99
CA TRP A 66 10.68 12.43 -4.60
C TRP A 66 9.89 13.22 -5.64
N GLY A 67 10.48 14.28 -6.23
CA GLY A 67 9.85 15.06 -7.30
C GLY A 67 9.57 14.24 -8.55
N ILE A 68 10.54 13.47 -9.01
CA ILE A 68 10.37 12.56 -10.17
C ILE A 68 9.32 11.49 -9.87
N SER A 69 9.36 10.89 -8.68
CA SER A 69 8.38 9.89 -8.25
C SER A 69 6.96 10.48 -8.18
N ALA A 70 6.81 11.70 -7.68
CA ALA A 70 5.53 12.38 -7.61
C ALA A 70 4.91 12.59 -9.00
N ILE A 71 5.71 13.00 -9.99
CA ILE A 71 5.26 13.14 -11.39
C ILE A 71 4.82 11.78 -11.94
N GLY A 72 5.61 10.72 -11.73
CA GLY A 72 5.27 9.38 -12.18
C GLY A 72 3.95 8.87 -11.58
N VAL A 73 3.78 9.04 -10.27
CA VAL A 73 2.54 8.65 -9.56
C VAL A 73 1.35 9.48 -10.06
N PHE A 74 1.53 10.79 -10.29
CA PHE A 74 0.49 11.64 -10.83
C PHE A 74 0.01 11.16 -12.22
N CYS A 75 0.94 10.86 -13.13
CA CYS A 75 0.62 10.30 -14.45
C CYS A 75 -0.12 8.97 -14.33
N LEU A 76 0.30 8.09 -13.42
CA LEU A 76 -0.37 6.82 -13.16
C LEU A 76 -1.81 7.02 -12.68
N VAL A 77 -2.02 7.91 -11.72
CA VAL A 77 -3.37 8.25 -11.19
C VAL A 77 -4.25 8.80 -12.32
N MET A 78 -3.73 9.70 -13.16
CA MET A 78 -4.49 10.25 -14.30
C MET A 78 -4.86 9.17 -15.30
N THR A 79 -3.99 8.20 -15.55
CA THR A 79 -4.27 7.04 -16.41
C THR A 79 -5.43 6.21 -15.86
N PHE A 80 -5.42 5.86 -14.58
CA PHE A 80 -6.51 5.11 -13.95
C PHE A 80 -7.81 5.92 -13.88
N PHE A 81 -7.72 7.22 -13.65
CA PHE A 81 -8.87 8.11 -13.69
C PHE A 81 -9.52 8.13 -15.08
N ALA A 82 -8.73 8.24 -16.15
CA ALA A 82 -9.21 8.17 -17.51
C ALA A 82 -9.84 6.81 -17.82
N LEU A 83 -9.18 5.71 -17.46
CA LEU A 83 -9.69 4.35 -17.65
C LEU A 83 -11.00 4.10 -16.91
N SER A 84 -11.14 4.59 -15.69
CA SER A 84 -12.38 4.44 -14.92
C SER A 84 -13.56 5.19 -15.54
N ARG A 85 -13.30 6.27 -16.30
CA ARG A 85 -14.33 7.01 -17.04
C ARG A 85 -14.71 6.36 -18.37
N VAL A 86 -13.71 5.82 -19.08
CA VAL A 86 -13.92 5.21 -20.41
C VAL A 86 -14.52 3.81 -20.30
N LYS A 87 -14.20 3.07 -19.25
CA LYS A 87 -14.65 1.68 -19.01
C LYS A 87 -15.16 1.51 -17.58
N PRO A 88 -16.29 2.13 -17.23
CA PRO A 88 -16.85 2.07 -15.86
C PRO A 88 -17.34 0.67 -15.46
N ASP A 89 -17.59 -0.20 -16.45
CA ASP A 89 -18.08 -1.56 -16.24
C ASP A 89 -16.99 -2.52 -15.73
N LEU A 90 -15.71 -2.15 -15.89
CA LEU A 90 -14.57 -2.95 -15.45
C LEU A 90 -14.28 -2.73 -13.97
N LYS A 91 -14.94 -3.49 -13.09
CA LYS A 91 -14.82 -3.37 -11.63
C LYS A 91 -13.68 -4.20 -11.00
N GLY A 92 -12.96 -4.98 -11.79
CA GLY A 92 -11.99 -5.95 -11.30
C GLY A 92 -10.60 -5.39 -10.95
N GLY A 93 -10.36 -4.07 -11.07
CA GLY A 93 -9.06 -3.47 -10.75
C GLY A 93 -8.03 -3.53 -11.88
N ILE A 94 -6.76 -3.35 -11.53
CA ILE A 94 -5.63 -3.16 -12.48
C ILE A 94 -5.53 -4.31 -13.50
N TYR A 95 -5.65 -5.54 -13.03
CA TYR A 95 -5.54 -6.73 -13.87
C TYR A 95 -6.67 -6.87 -14.89
N THR A 96 -7.86 -6.39 -14.57
CA THR A 96 -8.99 -6.41 -15.53
C THR A 96 -8.76 -5.43 -16.68
N TYR A 97 -8.21 -4.24 -16.40
CA TYR A 97 -7.81 -3.30 -17.45
C TYR A 97 -6.71 -3.90 -18.32
N ALA A 98 -5.71 -4.56 -17.72
CA ALA A 98 -4.63 -5.21 -18.45
C ALA A 98 -5.14 -6.35 -19.32
N ALA A 99 -6.03 -7.21 -18.80
CA ALA A 99 -6.62 -8.31 -19.57
C ALA A 99 -7.48 -7.81 -20.73
N THR A 100 -8.28 -6.78 -20.52
CA THR A 100 -9.15 -6.23 -21.56
C THR A 100 -8.37 -5.49 -22.66
N GLY A 101 -7.26 -4.82 -22.30
CA GLY A 101 -6.46 -4.04 -23.24
C GLY A 101 -5.41 -4.84 -23.98
N PHE A 102 -4.80 -5.83 -23.34
CA PHE A 102 -3.61 -6.53 -23.84
C PHE A 102 -3.75 -8.05 -23.88
N GLY A 103 -4.91 -8.57 -23.48
CA GLY A 103 -5.20 -10.00 -23.46
C GLY A 103 -4.89 -10.69 -22.12
N ASP A 104 -5.37 -11.94 -22.04
CA ASP A 104 -5.38 -12.72 -20.79
C ASP A 104 -3.99 -12.98 -20.22
N PHE A 105 -2.97 -13.14 -21.05
CA PHE A 105 -1.60 -13.36 -20.60
C PHE A 105 -1.05 -12.17 -19.80
N LEU A 106 -1.23 -10.94 -20.32
CA LEU A 106 -0.79 -9.73 -19.61
C LEU A 106 -1.67 -9.41 -18.39
N GLY A 107 -2.96 -9.73 -18.45
CA GLY A 107 -3.86 -9.67 -17.31
C GLY A 107 -3.41 -10.58 -16.17
N PHE A 108 -3.08 -11.83 -16.48
CA PHE A 108 -2.55 -12.80 -15.51
C PHE A 108 -1.22 -12.34 -14.91
N ASN A 109 -0.27 -11.90 -15.75
CA ASN A 109 1.02 -11.40 -15.25
C ASN A 109 0.86 -10.16 -14.33
N SER A 110 -0.07 -9.27 -14.65
CA SER A 110 -0.40 -8.12 -13.79
C SER A 110 -0.95 -8.56 -12.43
N ALA A 111 -1.86 -9.53 -12.40
CA ALA A 111 -2.42 -10.07 -11.17
C ALA A 111 -1.35 -10.78 -10.32
N TRP A 112 -0.54 -11.61 -10.97
CA TRP A 112 0.57 -12.33 -10.33
C TRP A 112 1.62 -11.39 -9.76
N GLY A 113 2.07 -10.41 -10.55
CA GLY A 113 3.04 -9.41 -10.11
C GLY A 113 2.52 -8.57 -8.94
N TYR A 114 1.26 -8.19 -8.97
CA TYR A 114 0.62 -7.48 -7.86
C TYR A 114 0.58 -8.33 -6.58
N TRP A 115 0.22 -9.61 -6.70
CA TRP A 115 0.19 -10.52 -5.57
C TRP A 115 1.56 -10.71 -4.92
N ILE A 116 2.60 -10.98 -5.74
CA ILE A 116 3.98 -11.10 -5.24
C ILE A 116 4.44 -9.78 -4.59
N SER A 117 4.16 -8.63 -5.21
CA SER A 117 4.50 -7.32 -4.66
C SER A 117 3.86 -7.10 -3.29
N ALA A 118 2.57 -7.43 -3.14
CA ALA A 118 1.86 -7.31 -1.85
C ALA A 118 2.47 -8.22 -0.78
N LEU A 119 2.88 -9.44 -1.15
CA LEU A 119 3.54 -10.38 -0.25
C LEU A 119 4.89 -9.84 0.23
N LEU A 120 5.73 -9.38 -0.69
CA LEU A 120 7.03 -8.80 -0.35
C LEU A 120 6.90 -7.54 0.51
N CYS A 121 5.92 -6.67 0.22
CA CYS A 121 5.62 -5.51 1.06
C CYS A 121 5.22 -5.92 2.48
N THR A 122 4.41 -6.95 2.65
CA THR A 122 4.00 -7.45 3.96
C THR A 122 5.20 -7.94 4.78
N VAL A 123 6.11 -8.67 4.14
CA VAL A 123 7.36 -9.13 4.77
C VAL A 123 8.24 -7.94 5.16
N SER A 124 8.41 -6.96 4.27
CA SER A 124 9.22 -5.77 4.53
C SER A 124 8.66 -4.94 5.70
N PHE A 125 7.35 -4.74 5.75
CA PHE A 125 6.71 -4.02 6.87
C PHE A 125 6.84 -4.77 8.19
N SER A 126 6.79 -6.09 8.15
CA SER A 126 7.02 -6.91 9.34
C SER A 126 8.46 -6.77 9.85
N ALA A 127 9.45 -6.80 8.96
CA ALA A 127 10.85 -6.59 9.32
C ALA A 127 11.09 -5.18 9.91
N LEU A 128 10.50 -4.14 9.32
CA LEU A 128 10.56 -2.78 9.86
C LEU A 128 9.92 -2.67 11.24
N LEU A 129 8.77 -3.32 11.45
CA LEU A 129 8.08 -3.33 12.75
C LEU A 129 8.98 -3.96 13.84
N PHE A 130 9.53 -5.15 13.57
CA PHE A 130 10.38 -5.84 14.55
C PHE A 130 11.76 -5.18 14.67
N GLY A 131 12.26 -4.54 13.63
CA GLY A 131 13.44 -3.68 13.69
C GLY A 131 13.22 -2.47 14.61
N ALA A 132 12.06 -1.82 14.54
CA ALA A 132 11.71 -0.73 15.47
C ALA A 132 11.49 -1.24 16.90
N LEU A 133 10.85 -2.41 17.07
CA LEU A 133 10.67 -3.04 18.38
C LEU A 133 12.00 -3.47 19.04
N SER A 134 13.05 -3.69 18.27
CA SER A 134 14.37 -4.07 18.81
C SER A 134 14.97 -2.98 19.70
N TYR A 135 14.56 -1.72 19.55
CA TYR A 135 14.94 -0.63 20.44
C TYR A 135 14.47 -0.87 21.88
N PHE A 136 13.28 -1.47 22.05
CA PHE A 136 12.74 -1.80 23.37
C PHE A 136 13.11 -3.23 23.80
N PHE A 137 13.20 -4.15 22.86
CA PHE A 137 13.44 -5.56 23.07
C PHE A 137 14.58 -6.04 22.17
N PRO A 138 15.84 -6.01 22.64
CA PRO A 138 17.03 -6.40 21.86
C PRO A 138 16.98 -7.82 21.27
N ILE A 139 16.10 -8.67 21.77
CA ILE A 139 15.90 -10.05 21.29
C ILE A 139 15.51 -10.10 19.80
N PHE A 140 14.90 -9.04 19.26
CA PHE A 140 14.48 -8.97 17.85
C PHE A 140 15.61 -8.58 16.89
N GLY A 141 16.78 -8.13 17.39
CA GLY A 141 17.93 -7.76 16.58
C GLY A 141 17.55 -6.73 15.50
N ASN A 142 17.92 -7.00 14.26
CA ASN A 142 17.58 -6.12 13.13
C ASN A 142 16.18 -6.39 12.51
N GLY A 143 15.29 -7.09 13.20
CA GLY A 143 13.96 -7.44 12.68
C GLY A 143 13.94 -8.61 11.69
N THR A 144 15.06 -9.29 11.49
CA THR A 144 15.20 -10.42 10.54
C THR A 144 15.61 -11.74 11.20
N ASN A 145 15.78 -11.74 12.51
CA ASN A 145 16.14 -12.96 13.26
C ASN A 145 14.92 -13.89 13.45
N LEU A 146 15.16 -15.11 13.91
CA LEU A 146 14.12 -16.13 14.09
C LEU A 146 12.96 -15.65 14.98
N TYR A 147 13.25 -14.93 16.05
CA TYR A 147 12.22 -14.40 16.96
C TYR A 147 11.34 -13.36 16.28
N ALA A 148 11.94 -12.50 15.45
CA ALA A 148 11.18 -11.52 14.64
C ALA A 148 10.29 -12.22 13.60
N VAL A 149 10.79 -13.27 12.94
CA VAL A 149 10.02 -14.05 11.95
C VAL A 149 8.83 -14.76 12.62
N ILE A 150 9.02 -15.36 13.78
CA ILE A 150 7.93 -16.00 14.53
C ILE A 150 6.89 -14.95 14.94
N GLY A 151 7.33 -13.83 15.51
CA GLY A 151 6.45 -12.74 15.90
C GLY A 151 5.67 -12.15 14.72
N ALA A 152 6.33 -11.92 13.58
CA ALA A 152 5.71 -11.47 12.35
C ALA A 152 4.64 -12.45 11.84
N SER A 153 4.96 -13.75 11.84
CA SER A 153 4.02 -14.80 11.46
C SER A 153 2.78 -14.81 12.35
N CYS A 154 2.97 -14.70 13.67
CA CYS A 154 1.84 -14.62 14.61
C CYS A 154 0.93 -13.40 14.31
N ILE A 155 1.51 -12.24 14.04
CA ILE A 155 0.75 -11.03 13.70
C ILE A 155 -0.02 -11.21 12.39
N ILE A 156 0.63 -11.75 11.35
CA ILE A 156 0.01 -11.97 10.04
C ILE A 156 -1.17 -12.95 10.17
N TRP A 157 -1.00 -14.06 10.89
CA TRP A 157 -2.08 -15.02 11.13
C TRP A 157 -3.21 -14.43 11.97
N PHE A 158 -2.88 -13.61 12.96
CA PHE A 158 -3.89 -12.89 13.73
C PHE A 158 -4.72 -11.94 12.87
N TYR A 159 -4.08 -11.17 11.98
CA TYR A 159 -4.78 -10.32 11.03
C TYR A 159 -5.63 -11.15 10.04
N ALA A 160 -5.10 -12.24 9.51
CA ALA A 160 -5.84 -13.13 8.62
C ALA A 160 -7.10 -13.68 9.30
N PHE A 161 -6.99 -14.07 10.58
CA PHE A 161 -8.12 -14.50 11.39
C PHE A 161 -9.14 -13.38 11.60
N LEU A 162 -8.71 -12.17 11.94
CA LEU A 162 -9.59 -11.02 12.07
C LEU A 162 -10.33 -10.74 10.77
N VAL A 163 -9.63 -10.75 9.64
CA VAL A 163 -10.23 -10.53 8.31
C VAL A 163 -11.25 -11.60 7.97
N SER A 164 -10.99 -12.86 8.28
CA SER A 164 -11.93 -13.97 8.01
C SER A 164 -13.22 -13.91 8.83
N ARG A 165 -13.22 -13.18 9.95
CA ARG A 165 -14.41 -12.98 10.81
C ARG A 165 -15.40 -11.95 10.27
N GLY A 166 -15.11 -11.32 9.14
CA GLY A 166 -16.01 -10.35 8.50
C GLY A 166 -15.98 -8.99 9.21
N ILE A 167 -15.29 -8.04 8.61
CA ILE A 167 -14.89 -6.82 9.29
C ILE A 167 -15.78 -5.64 8.91
N SER A 168 -16.84 -5.47 9.63
CA SER A 168 -17.53 -4.19 9.79
C SER A 168 -16.66 -3.19 10.60
N GLU A 169 -15.78 -3.68 11.45
CA GLU A 169 -14.98 -2.90 12.39
C GLU A 169 -13.64 -2.41 11.86
N VAL A 170 -13.18 -2.89 10.70
CA VAL A 170 -11.94 -2.43 10.05
C VAL A 170 -11.93 -0.93 9.82
N THR A 171 -13.08 -0.33 9.62
CA THR A 171 -13.15 1.13 9.38
C THR A 171 -12.71 1.93 10.59
N LEU A 172 -13.08 1.49 11.79
CA LEU A 172 -12.69 2.15 13.03
C LEU A 172 -11.20 1.93 13.32
N ILE A 173 -10.73 0.69 13.14
CA ILE A 173 -9.31 0.33 13.24
C ILE A 173 -8.49 1.15 12.24
N ASN A 174 -8.98 1.27 10.99
CA ASN A 174 -8.30 2.04 9.96
C ASN A 174 -8.20 3.54 10.30
N ALA A 175 -9.25 4.13 10.91
CA ALA A 175 -9.21 5.51 11.37
C ALA A 175 -8.20 5.71 12.51
N VAL A 176 -8.15 4.79 13.47
CA VAL A 176 -7.16 4.82 14.56
C VAL A 176 -5.73 4.70 14.02
N ILE A 177 -5.49 3.77 13.09
CA ILE A 177 -4.19 3.61 12.44
C ILE A 177 -3.80 4.87 11.68
N THR A 178 -4.74 5.53 11.00
CA THR A 178 -4.48 6.77 10.26
C THR A 178 -4.03 7.88 11.21
N ILE A 179 -4.77 8.11 12.27
CA ILE A 179 -4.42 9.11 13.29
C ILE A 179 -3.06 8.78 13.90
N SER A 180 -2.83 7.52 14.25
CA SER A 180 -1.57 7.05 14.83
C SER A 180 -0.35 7.28 13.92
N LYS A 181 -0.53 7.26 12.59
CA LYS A 181 0.54 7.58 11.62
C LYS A 181 0.83 9.08 11.53
N PHE A 182 -0.21 9.91 11.57
CA PHE A 182 -0.06 11.36 11.41
C PHE A 182 0.48 12.05 12.66
N VAL A 183 0.13 11.58 13.85
CA VAL A 183 0.58 12.18 15.12
C VAL A 183 2.11 12.26 15.23
N PRO A 184 2.89 11.17 15.10
CA PRO A 184 4.35 11.25 15.18
C PRO A 184 4.96 12.08 14.05
N LEU A 185 4.36 12.09 12.86
CA LEU A 185 4.83 12.88 11.73
C LEU A 185 4.66 14.39 12.02
N LEU A 186 3.52 14.79 12.52
CA LEU A 186 3.27 16.18 12.92
C LEU A 186 4.18 16.62 14.08
N ILE A 187 4.32 15.76 15.09
CA ILE A 187 5.23 16.03 16.23
C ILE A 187 6.66 16.19 15.72
N GLY A 188 7.13 15.33 14.80
CA GLY A 188 8.46 15.41 14.21
C GLY A 188 8.67 16.71 13.44
N ILE A 189 7.72 17.12 12.60
CA ILE A 189 7.79 18.39 11.85
C ILE A 189 7.81 19.58 12.82
N ILE A 190 6.93 19.60 13.81
CA ILE A 190 6.86 20.65 14.81
C ILE A 190 8.19 20.71 15.59
N ALA A 191 8.72 19.58 16.03
CA ALA A 191 9.98 19.52 16.75
C ALA A 191 11.14 20.07 15.92
N ILE A 192 11.24 19.74 14.63
CA ILE A 192 12.28 20.27 13.73
C ILE A 192 12.19 21.79 13.62
N ILE A 193 10.96 22.34 13.53
CA ILE A 193 10.74 23.78 13.43
C ILE A 193 11.13 24.49 14.74
N PHE A 194 10.67 23.97 15.89
CA PHE A 194 10.89 24.61 17.19
C PHE A 194 12.34 24.48 17.71
N ILE A 195 12.99 23.35 17.45
CA ILE A 195 14.37 23.11 17.89
C ILE A 195 15.38 23.80 16.96
N GLY A 196 14.93 24.33 15.79
CA GLY A 196 15.83 24.92 14.81
C GLY A 196 16.85 23.90 14.27
N ALA A 197 16.48 22.61 14.25
CA ALA A 197 17.36 21.54 13.81
C ALA A 197 17.63 21.58 12.30
N PHE A 198 16.91 22.40 11.55
CA PHE A 198 17.16 22.62 10.14
C PHE A 198 18.41 23.50 9.97
N LYS A 199 19.52 22.87 9.59
CA LYS A 199 20.77 23.56 9.22
C LYS A 199 20.90 23.57 7.70
N PRO A 200 20.66 24.72 7.05
CA PRO A 200 20.72 24.83 5.60
C PRO A 200 22.11 24.47 5.06
N ASP A 201 23.17 24.77 5.81
CA ASP A 201 24.55 24.46 5.42
C ASP A 201 24.81 22.95 5.25
N ILE A 202 24.23 22.12 6.13
CA ILE A 202 24.33 20.65 6.02
C ILE A 202 23.49 20.13 4.86
N PHE A 203 22.35 20.77 4.56
CA PHE A 203 21.48 20.40 3.48
C PHE A 203 22.10 20.67 2.09
N ILE A 204 22.90 21.73 1.99
CA ILE A 204 23.54 22.17 0.74
C ILE A 204 24.93 21.53 0.55
N ALA A 205 25.65 21.22 1.64
CA ALA A 205 27.04 20.81 1.63
C ALA A 205 27.33 19.35 1.21
N LYS A 206 26.30 18.55 0.87
CA LYS A 206 26.49 17.16 0.40
C LYS A 206 25.83 16.94 -0.95
#